data_80be18fccc20c21531c7a81d48cc9aad
#
_entry.id   80be18fccc20c21531c7a81d48cc9aad
#
_cell.length_a   1.000
_cell.length_b   1.000
_cell.length_c   1.000
_cell.angle_alpha   90.00
_cell.angle_beta   90.00
_cell.angle_gamma   90.00
#
_symmetry.space_group_name_H-M   'P 1'
#
loop_
_entity.id
_entity.type
_entity.pdbx_description
1 polymer ?
#
loop_
_entity_poly.entity_id
_entity_poly.type
_entity_poly.pdbx_seq_one_letter_code
_entity_poly.pdbx_strand_id
1 'polypeptide(L)'
;MNVDRAPTITVSSAKHQVVYAVDGSEMNPLEGFYATLAGCAAVFAKKACKELGISPEGIHISCKPFAGPGGPLTLAKFKTEVRFPEAFSAEQKTKVLDAITHCAVKNIVEVGNGIEFSVTEA
;
A
#
# COMPACT_ATOMS: atom_id res chain seq x y z
N MET A 1 -17.87 -8.76 -7.60
CA MET A 1 -18.03 -8.99 -6.16
C MET A 1 -19.50 -8.99 -5.78
N ASN A 2 -19.93 -10.00 -5.06
CA ASN A 2 -21.32 -10.06 -4.57
C ASN A 2 -21.34 -9.78 -3.08
N VAL A 3 -22.29 -8.97 -2.64
CA VAL A 3 -22.47 -8.66 -1.23
C VAL A 3 -23.42 -9.67 -0.60
N ASP A 4 -23.06 -10.23 0.53
CA ASP A 4 -23.90 -11.19 1.27
C ASP A 4 -23.94 -10.82 2.76
N ARG A 5 -24.47 -11.72 3.59
CA ARG A 5 -24.61 -11.50 5.04
C ARG A 5 -23.39 -11.94 5.86
N ALA A 6 -22.40 -12.55 5.23
CA ALA A 6 -21.20 -12.98 5.93
C ALA A 6 -20.42 -11.77 6.46
N PRO A 7 -19.70 -11.92 7.58
CA PRO A 7 -18.85 -10.84 8.11
C PRO A 7 -17.64 -10.55 7.21
N THR A 8 -17.31 -11.47 6.31
CA THR A 8 -16.19 -11.33 5.39
C THR A 8 -16.66 -10.76 4.05
N ILE A 9 -15.76 -10.03 3.40
CA ILE A 9 -15.98 -9.46 2.07
C ILE A 9 -14.89 -10.00 1.16
N THR A 10 -15.29 -10.73 0.12
CA THR A 10 -14.35 -11.28 -0.86
C THR A 10 -14.34 -10.42 -2.10
N VAL A 11 -13.19 -9.89 -2.45
CA VAL A 11 -12.99 -9.08 -3.65
C VAL A 11 -12.14 -9.89 -4.63
N SER A 12 -12.65 -10.07 -5.85
CA SER A 12 -12.01 -10.91 -6.85
C SER A 12 -11.62 -10.12 -8.09
N SER A 13 -10.46 -10.44 -8.64
CA SER A 13 -10.08 -10.09 -10.00
C SER A 13 -10.23 -11.34 -10.88
N ALA A 14 -9.78 -11.28 -12.13
CA ALA A 14 -9.89 -12.41 -13.05
C ALA A 14 -9.20 -13.70 -12.55
N LYS A 15 -8.12 -13.58 -11.78
CA LYS A 15 -7.30 -14.71 -11.33
C LYS A 15 -7.05 -14.77 -9.83
N HIS A 16 -7.35 -13.71 -9.10
CA HIS A 16 -6.99 -13.61 -7.69
C HIS A 16 -8.14 -13.07 -6.87
N GLN A 17 -8.06 -13.30 -5.56
CA GLN A 17 -9.03 -12.74 -4.63
C GLN A 17 -8.34 -12.33 -3.33
N VAL A 18 -8.98 -11.41 -2.64
CA VAL A 18 -8.60 -10.98 -1.30
C VAL A 18 -9.84 -10.96 -0.41
N VAL A 19 -9.65 -11.29 0.85
CA VAL A 19 -10.74 -11.34 1.83
C VAL A 19 -10.51 -10.25 2.87
N TYR A 20 -11.51 -9.44 3.10
CA TYR A 20 -11.53 -8.42 4.15
C TYR A 20 -12.62 -8.72 5.18
N ALA A 21 -12.48 -8.16 6.37
CA ALA A 21 -13.51 -8.21 7.39
C ALA A 21 -13.43 -6.95 8.26
N VAL A 22 -14.54 -6.61 8.92
CA VAL A 22 -14.56 -5.44 9.83
C VAL A 22 -14.72 -5.85 11.29
N ASP A 23 -14.75 -7.17 11.55
CA ASP A 23 -14.89 -7.74 12.89
C ASP A 23 -13.57 -8.12 13.56
N GLY A 24 -12.45 -7.84 12.93
CA GLY A 24 -11.11 -8.16 13.42
C GLY A 24 -10.58 -9.53 12.99
N SER A 25 -11.36 -10.33 12.30
CA SER A 25 -10.92 -11.67 11.84
C SER A 25 -9.97 -11.60 10.65
N GLU A 26 -10.09 -10.58 9.85
CA GLU A 26 -9.23 -10.32 8.69
C GLU A 26 -8.88 -8.84 8.65
N MET A 27 -7.95 -8.47 7.78
CA MET A 27 -7.62 -7.07 7.52
C MET A 27 -8.87 -6.35 7.00
N ASN A 28 -9.16 -5.15 7.50
CA ASN A 28 -10.24 -4.35 6.94
C ASN A 28 -9.78 -3.64 5.65
N PRO A 29 -10.71 -3.12 4.82
CA PRO A 29 -10.34 -2.47 3.56
C PRO A 29 -9.38 -1.29 3.71
N LEU A 30 -9.48 -0.52 4.78
CA LEU A 30 -8.58 0.61 5.03
C LEU A 30 -7.15 0.14 5.32
N GLU A 31 -7.01 -0.91 6.16
CA GLU A 31 -5.72 -1.56 6.38
C GLU A 31 -5.16 -2.13 5.07
N GLY A 32 -6.02 -2.70 4.23
CA GLY A 32 -5.65 -3.18 2.89
C GLY A 32 -5.09 -2.06 2.01
N PHE A 33 -5.62 -0.87 2.13
CA PHE A 33 -5.13 0.30 1.41
C PHE A 33 -3.70 0.67 1.85
N TYR A 34 -3.44 0.68 3.17
CA TYR A 34 -2.07 0.91 3.70
C TYR A 34 -1.12 -0.17 3.24
N ALA A 35 -1.57 -1.43 3.30
CA ALA A 35 -0.78 -2.58 2.86
C ALA A 35 -0.41 -2.46 1.37
N THR A 36 -1.33 -1.97 0.55
CA THR A 36 -1.08 -1.73 -0.88
C THR A 36 0.00 -0.67 -1.10
N LEU A 37 -0.05 0.42 -0.33
CA LEU A 37 0.99 1.46 -0.41
C LEU A 37 2.37 0.91 -0.03
N ALA A 38 2.45 0.17 1.07
CA ALA A 38 3.70 -0.47 1.51
C ALA A 38 4.17 -1.52 0.50
N GLY A 39 3.24 -2.33 -0.02
CA GLY A 39 3.54 -3.36 -1.01
C GLY A 39 4.08 -2.79 -2.31
N CYS A 40 3.50 -1.71 -2.79
CA CYS A 40 3.98 -1.04 -3.99
C CYS A 40 5.39 -0.47 -3.78
N ALA A 41 5.64 0.15 -2.63
CA ALA A 41 6.97 0.62 -2.27
C ALA A 41 7.99 -0.52 -2.25
N ALA A 42 7.61 -1.68 -1.70
CA ALA A 42 8.47 -2.87 -1.67
C ALA A 42 8.81 -3.37 -3.07
N VAL A 43 7.87 -3.35 -4.00
CA VAL A 43 8.13 -3.75 -5.40
C VAL A 43 9.22 -2.85 -6.02
N PHE A 44 9.12 -1.54 -5.84
CA PHE A 44 10.11 -0.62 -6.36
C PHE A 44 11.45 -0.72 -5.66
N ALA A 45 11.46 -1.01 -4.35
CA ALA A 45 12.69 -1.26 -3.60
C ALA A 45 13.41 -2.50 -4.15
N LYS A 46 12.68 -3.59 -4.38
CA LYS A 46 13.24 -4.83 -4.95
C LYS A 46 13.82 -4.59 -6.35
N LYS A 47 13.10 -3.83 -7.17
CA LYS A 47 13.57 -3.49 -8.51
C LYS A 47 14.86 -2.68 -8.47
N ALA A 48 14.95 -1.67 -7.60
CA ALA A 48 16.16 -0.87 -7.45
C ALA A 48 17.35 -1.72 -6.98
N CYS A 49 17.13 -2.60 -6.01
CA CYS A 49 18.18 -3.50 -5.52
C CYS A 49 18.69 -4.42 -6.63
N LYS A 50 17.79 -4.93 -7.46
CA LYS A 50 18.18 -5.76 -8.60
C LYS A 50 19.06 -4.99 -9.60
N GLU A 51 18.70 -3.75 -9.89
CA GLU A 51 19.49 -2.89 -10.78
C GLU A 51 20.85 -2.54 -10.20
N LEU A 52 20.95 -2.40 -8.88
CA LEU A 52 22.21 -2.13 -8.18
C LEU A 52 23.05 -3.39 -7.93
N GLY A 53 22.51 -4.59 -8.22
CA GLY A 53 23.18 -5.86 -7.96
C GLY A 53 23.32 -6.19 -6.47
N ILE A 54 22.40 -5.73 -5.63
CA ILE A 54 22.42 -5.97 -4.18
C ILE A 54 21.15 -6.69 -3.74
N SER A 55 21.22 -7.36 -2.58
CA SER A 55 20.08 -8.06 -2.00
C SER A 55 19.11 -7.08 -1.35
N PRO A 56 17.79 -7.24 -1.53
CA PRO A 56 16.79 -6.45 -0.81
C PRO A 56 16.51 -6.99 0.59
N GLU A 57 17.11 -8.10 0.98
CA GLU A 57 16.84 -8.73 2.28
C GLU A 57 17.17 -7.79 3.43
N GLY A 58 16.29 -7.74 4.42
CA GLY A 58 16.43 -6.89 5.58
C GLY A 58 15.85 -5.49 5.44
N ILE A 59 15.40 -5.09 4.27
CA ILE A 59 14.64 -3.86 4.11
C ILE A 59 13.25 -4.07 4.74
N HIS A 60 12.86 -3.16 5.61
CA HIS A 60 11.53 -3.18 6.23
C HIS A 60 10.76 -1.92 5.86
N ILE A 61 9.56 -2.09 5.33
CA ILE A 61 8.71 -0.98 4.89
C ILE A 61 7.39 -1.05 5.64
N SER A 62 6.96 0.06 6.21
CA SER A 62 5.65 0.19 6.82
C SER A 62 4.99 1.48 6.35
N CYS A 63 3.67 1.45 6.26
CA CYS A 63 2.88 2.63 5.94
C CYS A 63 1.90 2.89 7.07
N LYS A 64 1.90 4.12 7.58
CA LYS A 64 1.03 4.53 8.68
C LYS A 64 0.18 5.71 8.25
N PRO A 65 -1.12 5.69 8.59
CA PRO A 65 -1.98 6.84 8.37
C PRO A 65 -1.86 7.82 9.53
N PHE A 66 -2.08 9.10 9.22
CA PHE A 66 -2.24 10.15 10.23
C PHE A 66 -3.65 10.71 10.13
N ALA A 67 -4.41 10.63 11.21
CA ALA A 67 -5.77 11.14 11.25
C ALA A 67 -5.80 12.67 11.07
N GLY A 68 -6.82 13.12 10.34
CA GLY A 68 -7.12 14.53 10.22
C GLY A 68 -7.97 15.03 11.40
N PRO A 69 -8.32 16.33 11.41
CA PRO A 69 -9.11 16.93 12.50
C PRO A 69 -10.47 16.28 12.73
N GLY A 70 -11.03 15.62 11.74
CA GLY A 70 -12.35 14.97 11.84
C GLY A 70 -12.33 13.56 12.38
N GLY A 71 -11.19 13.04 12.84
CA GLY A 71 -11.07 11.69 13.43
C GLY A 71 -10.41 10.66 12.53
N PRO A 72 -10.48 9.37 12.91
CA PRO A 72 -9.69 8.31 12.25
C PRO A 72 -10.05 8.04 10.78
N LEU A 73 -11.25 8.39 10.34
CA LEU A 73 -11.66 8.22 8.94
C LEU A 73 -11.35 9.44 8.06
N THR A 74 -10.84 10.52 8.64
CA THR A 74 -10.42 11.72 7.91
C THR A 74 -8.92 11.83 7.92
N LEU A 75 -8.27 11.07 7.02
CA LEU A 75 -6.83 10.96 7.01
C LEU A 75 -6.18 12.21 6.41
N ALA A 76 -5.21 12.77 7.14
CA ALA A 76 -4.46 13.93 6.68
C ALA A 76 -3.34 13.54 5.73
N LYS A 77 -2.66 12.42 6.01
CA LYS A 77 -1.56 11.92 5.18
C LYS A 77 -1.23 10.49 5.53
N PHE A 78 -0.47 9.86 4.64
CA PHE A 78 0.18 8.58 4.90
C PHE A 78 1.67 8.80 5.02
N LYS A 79 2.30 8.09 5.96
CA LYS A 79 3.76 8.10 6.11
C LYS A 79 4.30 6.71 5.84
N THR A 80 5.21 6.60 4.89
CA THR A 80 5.93 5.36 4.62
C THR A 80 7.30 5.44 5.26
N GLU A 81 7.59 4.51 6.15
CA GLU A 81 8.90 4.39 6.79
C GLU A 81 9.66 3.24 6.16
N VAL A 82 10.92 3.48 5.84
CA VAL A 82 11.80 2.47 5.24
C VAL A 82 12.99 2.30 6.15
N ARG A 83 13.21 1.07 6.62
CA ARG A 83 14.36 0.72 7.42
C ARG A 83 15.32 -0.14 6.59
N PHE A 84 16.57 0.27 6.54
CA PHE A 84 17.61 -0.44 5.80
C PHE A 84 18.53 -1.23 6.74
N PRO A 85 19.07 -2.39 6.28
CA PRO A 85 20.16 -3.06 6.96
C PRO A 85 21.40 -2.18 7.01
N GLU A 86 22.25 -2.41 8.01
CA GLU A 86 23.51 -1.65 8.16
C GLU A 86 24.45 -1.80 6.95
N ALA A 87 24.36 -2.92 6.25
CA ALA A 87 25.20 -3.19 5.08
C ALA A 87 24.96 -2.23 3.91
N PHE A 88 23.83 -1.52 3.90
CA PHE A 88 23.52 -0.57 2.83
C PHE A 88 24.34 0.71 3.00
N SER A 89 25.04 1.12 1.95
CA SER A 89 25.73 2.43 1.93
C SER A 89 24.72 3.57 1.84
N ALA A 90 25.15 4.78 2.16
CA ALA A 90 24.29 5.97 2.04
C ALA A 90 23.83 6.18 0.59
N GLU A 91 24.68 5.91 -0.39
CA GLU A 91 24.33 6.01 -1.81
C GLU A 91 23.28 4.97 -2.19
N GLN A 92 23.40 3.73 -1.73
CA GLN A 92 22.44 2.68 -1.99
C GLN A 92 21.07 3.01 -1.39
N LYS A 93 21.05 3.50 -0.14
CA LYS A 93 19.81 3.95 0.51
C LYS A 93 19.12 5.05 -0.29
N THR A 94 19.88 6.04 -0.74
CA THR A 94 19.34 7.15 -1.53
C THR A 94 18.72 6.68 -2.84
N LYS A 95 19.38 5.76 -3.55
CA LYS A 95 18.87 5.22 -4.81
C LYS A 95 17.61 4.41 -4.62
N VAL A 96 17.54 3.59 -3.58
CA VAL A 96 16.34 2.80 -3.28
C VAL A 96 15.18 3.71 -2.87
N LEU A 97 15.42 4.71 -2.03
CA LEU A 97 14.39 5.69 -1.65
C LEU A 97 13.86 6.46 -2.85
N ASP A 98 14.75 6.87 -3.76
CA ASP A 98 14.33 7.54 -5.00
C ASP A 98 13.40 6.66 -5.82
N ALA A 99 13.73 5.38 -5.98
CA ALA A 99 12.88 4.43 -6.69
C ALA A 99 11.50 4.28 -6.03
N ILE A 100 11.45 4.20 -4.70
CA ILE A 100 10.21 4.10 -3.92
C ILE A 100 9.31 5.31 -4.17
N THR A 101 9.88 6.52 -4.29
CA THR A 101 9.09 7.73 -4.54
C THR A 101 8.41 7.75 -5.91
N HIS A 102 8.79 6.86 -6.81
CA HIS A 102 8.16 6.71 -8.12
C HIS A 102 7.05 5.65 -8.14
N CYS A 103 6.58 5.20 -6.98
CA CYS A 103 5.50 4.22 -6.87
C CYS A 103 4.22 4.76 -7.53
N ALA A 104 3.63 3.96 -8.42
CA ALA A 104 2.42 4.33 -9.13
C ALA A 104 1.23 4.58 -8.19
N VAL A 105 1.06 3.74 -7.17
CA VAL A 105 -0.03 3.88 -6.20
C VAL A 105 0.12 5.18 -5.41
N LYS A 106 1.33 5.51 -4.97
CA LYS A 106 1.63 6.77 -4.29
C LYS A 106 1.25 7.97 -5.16
N ASN A 107 1.61 7.93 -6.45
CA ASN A 107 1.29 9.01 -7.38
C ASN A 107 -0.22 9.17 -7.58
N ILE A 108 -0.96 8.08 -7.67
CA ILE A 108 -2.43 8.10 -7.77
C ILE A 108 -3.03 8.80 -6.55
N VAL A 109 -2.55 8.48 -5.36
CA VAL A 109 -3.03 9.08 -4.11
C VAL A 109 -2.73 10.59 -4.07
N GLU A 110 -1.51 10.99 -4.42
CA GLU A 110 -1.10 12.40 -4.40
C GLU A 110 -1.86 13.27 -5.40
N VAL A 111 -2.16 12.73 -6.58
CA VAL A 111 -2.91 13.45 -7.61
C VAL A 111 -4.38 13.62 -7.21
N GLY A 112 -4.91 12.73 -6.38
CA GLY A 112 -6.27 12.83 -5.92
C GLY A 112 -7.29 12.54 -7.01
N ASN A 113 -7.23 11.35 -7.59
CA ASN A 113 -8.15 10.93 -8.63
C ASN A 113 -9.59 10.86 -8.12
N GLY A 114 -10.53 11.30 -8.93
CA GLY A 114 -11.94 11.26 -8.60
C GLY A 114 -12.50 9.84 -8.65
N ILE A 115 -13.61 9.65 -7.95
CA ILE A 115 -14.36 8.40 -7.93
C ILE A 115 -15.78 8.70 -8.41
N GLU A 116 -16.24 7.95 -9.37
CA GLU A 116 -17.60 8.06 -9.88
C GLU A 116 -18.39 6.79 -9.55
N PHE A 117 -19.60 6.98 -9.08
CA PHE A 117 -20.51 5.87 -8.80
C PHE A 117 -21.63 5.88 -9.83
N SER A 118 -21.95 4.71 -10.34
CA SER A 118 -23.13 4.53 -11.22
C SER A 118 -23.96 3.37 -10.73
N VAL A 119 -25.25 3.43 -11.02
CA VAL A 119 -26.17 2.35 -10.69
C VAL A 119 -26.60 1.70 -11.99
N THR A 120 -26.41 0.39 -12.08
CA THR A 120 -26.89 -0.38 -13.23
C THR A 120 -27.94 -1.38 -12.74
N GLU A 121 -28.97 -1.59 -13.54
CA GLU A 121 -29.97 -2.59 -13.22
C GLU A 121 -29.56 -3.96 -13.74
N ALA A 122 -29.89 -4.97 -12.95
CA ALA A 122 -29.53 -6.35 -13.28
C ALA A 122 -30.38 -6.91 -14.41
#